data_f7a529c12a279d2e3dac3383e46496fc
#
_entry.id   f7a529c12a279d2e3dac3383e46496fc
#
_cell.length_a   1.000
_cell.length_b   1.000
_cell.length_c   1.000
_cell.angle_alpha   90.00
_cell.angle_beta   90.00
_cell.angle_gamma   90.00
#
_symmetry.space_group_name_H-M   'P 1'
#
loop_
_entity.id
_entity.type
_entity.pdbx_description
1 polymer ?
#
loop_
_entity_poly.entity_id
_entity_poly.type
_entity_poly.pdbx_seq_one_letter_code
_entity_poly.pdbx_strand_id
1 'polypeptide(L)'
;MAGLAALAERKTEAGATSTSVYELRVYHTVEGKLEELLRRFREHTTKLFEKHGIKNVAYWTPVDEPLKGKTLIYILEHPSREAAAANWKAFHDDAEWKSVKDKSEENGKLVEKMDSTYMSLTDFSAAPR
;
A
#
# COMPACT_ATOMS: atom_id res chain seq x y z
N MET A 1 -8.55 -20.57 22.89
CA MET A 1 -8.11 -20.62 23.29
C MET A 1 -7.71 -20.68 23.17
N ALA A 2 -7.98 -20.71 22.76
CA ALA A 2 -7.59 -20.73 22.94
C ALA A 2 -7.22 -20.60 22.66
N GLY A 3 -7.44 -20.50 22.13
CA GLY A 3 -7.09 -20.34 22.49
C GLY A 3 -6.74 -20.34 22.17
N LEU A 4 -6.95 -19.92 21.69
CA LEU A 4 -6.51 -19.75 22.00
C LEU A 4 -6.14 -19.95 21.70
N ALA A 5 -6.50 -20.00 21.16
CA ALA A 5 -6.11 -20.01 21.36
C ALA A 5 -5.81 -20.03 20.93
N ALA A 6 -6.01 -19.80 20.31
CA ALA A 6 -5.72 -19.68 20.43
C ALA A 6 -5.53 -19.50 19.95
N LEU A 7 -5.67 -19.07 19.28
CA LEU A 7 -5.43 -18.67 19.48
C LEU A 7 -5.11 -18.57 19.18
N ALA A 8 -5.46 -18.46 18.64
CA ALA A 8 -5.11 -18.16 19.00
C ALA A 8 -4.90 -17.96 18.55
N GLU A 9 -5.02 -17.52 17.96
CA GLU A 9 -4.77 -17.17 18.20
C GLU A 9 -4.79 -16.97 17.55
N ARG A 10 -5.12 -16.69 16.77
CA ARG A 10 -5.12 -16.33 16.86
C ARG A 10 -5.39 -16.05 16.67
N LYS A 11 -5.69 -15.66 16.37
CA LYS A 11 -5.84 -15.22 16.87
C LYS A 11 -6.23 -14.98 16.77
N THR A 12 -6.56 -14.80 16.58
CA THR A 12 -6.81 -14.52 17.05
C THR A 12 -7.12 -14.30 17.06
N GLU A 13 -7.35 -14.08 17.02
CA GLU A 13 -7.56 -13.86 17.59
C GLU A 13 -7.81 -13.27 17.61
N ALA A 14 -8.52 -13.34 17.35
CA ALA A 14 -8.62 -12.70 17.54
C ALA A 14 -8.09 -12.10 17.86
N GLY A 15 -8.54 -11.92 18.11
CA GLY A 15 -7.93 -11.00 18.66
C GLY A 15 -6.89 -10.85 18.63
N ALA A 16 -7.00 -10.93 18.42
CA ALA A 16 -5.73 -10.95 18.62
C ALA A 16 -4.92 -9.83 18.95
N THR A 17 -3.92 -9.97 19.14
CA THR A 17 -2.87 -9.13 19.61
C THR A 17 -1.92 -8.73 18.49
N SER A 18 -2.45 -8.71 17.27
CA SER A 18 -1.67 -8.36 16.12
C SER A 18 -1.23 -6.89 16.19
N THR A 19 0.04 -6.63 15.83
CA THR A 19 0.55 -5.27 15.72
C THR A 19 0.47 -4.77 14.29
N SER A 20 -0.04 -5.59 13.37
CA SER A 20 -0.15 -5.19 11.97
C SER A 20 -0.99 -3.93 11.82
N VAL A 21 -0.56 -3.06 10.95
CA VAL A 21 -1.33 -1.88 10.57
C VAL A 21 -1.50 -1.91 9.07
N TYR A 22 -2.58 -1.32 8.61
CA TYR A 22 -2.84 -1.18 7.18
C TYR A 22 -2.65 0.27 6.81
N GLU A 23 -2.24 0.49 5.59
CA GLU A 23 -2.05 1.86 5.11
C GLU A 23 -2.89 2.03 3.86
N LEU A 24 -3.87 2.94 3.93
CA LEU A 24 -4.67 3.33 2.78
C LEU A 24 -3.96 4.48 2.08
N ARG A 25 -3.71 4.31 0.78
CA ARG A 25 -3.04 5.36 0.01
C ARG A 25 -3.92 5.74 -1.17
N VAL A 26 -4.05 7.04 -1.37
CA VAL A 26 -4.84 7.57 -2.49
C VAL A 26 -3.93 8.49 -3.29
N TYR A 27 -3.71 8.15 -4.55
CA TYR A 27 -2.89 8.96 -5.44
C TYR A 27 -3.80 9.67 -6.42
N HIS A 28 -3.71 10.99 -6.44
CA HIS A 28 -4.41 11.81 -7.43
C HIS A 28 -3.40 12.14 -8.52
N THR A 29 -3.66 11.64 -9.73
CA THR A 29 -2.67 11.77 -10.80
C THR A 29 -2.75 13.12 -11.48
N VAL A 30 -1.63 13.50 -12.08
CA VAL A 30 -1.61 14.58 -13.05
C VAL A 30 -2.51 14.16 -14.22
N GLU A 31 -3.19 15.11 -14.84
CA GLU A 31 -4.14 14.84 -15.92
C GLU A 31 -3.50 13.96 -17.00
N GLY A 32 -4.19 12.87 -17.35
CA GLY A 32 -3.74 11.98 -18.41
C GLY A 32 -2.64 11.01 -18.03
N LYS A 33 -2.24 10.96 -16.75
CA LYS A 33 -1.07 10.17 -16.34
C LYS A 33 -1.41 8.87 -15.61
N LEU A 34 -2.71 8.54 -15.46
CA LEU A 34 -3.07 7.35 -14.69
C LEU A 34 -2.48 6.07 -15.30
N GLU A 35 -2.59 5.91 -16.61
CA GLU A 35 -2.09 4.67 -17.25
C GLU A 35 -0.58 4.49 -17.05
N GLU A 36 0.17 5.57 -17.10
CA GLU A 36 1.60 5.49 -16.85
C GLU A 36 1.89 5.11 -15.40
N LEU A 37 1.10 5.65 -14.47
CA LEU A 37 1.25 5.28 -13.06
C LEU A 37 0.92 3.81 -12.84
N LEU A 38 -0.17 3.34 -13.43
CA LEU A 38 -0.57 1.93 -13.30
C LEU A 38 0.51 1.01 -13.87
N ARG A 39 1.13 1.39 -15.00
CA ARG A 39 2.21 0.61 -15.57
C ARG A 39 3.40 0.53 -14.61
N ARG A 40 3.78 1.67 -14.00
CA ARG A 40 4.89 1.69 -13.06
C ARG A 40 4.62 0.74 -11.88
N PHE A 41 3.39 0.75 -11.36
CA PHE A 41 3.03 -0.16 -10.26
C PHE A 41 3.06 -1.61 -10.73
N ARG A 42 2.46 -1.90 -11.87
CA ARG A 42 2.35 -3.27 -12.38
C ARG A 42 3.72 -3.88 -12.65
N GLU A 43 4.62 -3.10 -13.22
CA GLU A 43 5.90 -3.63 -13.67
C GLU A 43 6.99 -3.56 -12.60
N HIS A 44 6.90 -2.61 -11.67
CA HIS A 44 8.03 -2.36 -10.77
C HIS A 44 7.63 -2.18 -9.32
N THR A 45 6.72 -1.25 -9.03
CA THR A 45 6.50 -0.80 -7.66
C THR A 45 6.03 -1.91 -6.73
N THR A 46 5.10 -2.75 -7.18
CA THR A 46 4.58 -3.83 -6.33
C THR A 46 5.67 -4.81 -5.92
N LYS A 47 6.59 -5.10 -6.82
CA LYS A 47 7.71 -6.01 -6.54
C LYS A 47 8.71 -5.37 -5.59
N LEU A 48 8.95 -4.08 -5.76
CA LEU A 48 9.87 -3.35 -4.89
C LEU A 48 9.30 -3.18 -3.50
N PHE A 49 7.99 -3.01 -3.37
CA PHE A 49 7.35 -3.02 -2.06
C PHE A 49 7.65 -4.33 -1.34
N GLU A 50 7.42 -5.46 -2.02
CA GLU A 50 7.66 -6.77 -1.41
C GLU A 50 9.11 -6.98 -1.03
N LYS A 51 10.02 -6.51 -1.86
CA LYS A 51 11.45 -6.56 -1.57
C LYS A 51 11.77 -5.92 -0.22
N HIS A 52 11.03 -4.88 0.13
CA HIS A 52 11.30 -4.13 1.36
C HIS A 52 10.31 -4.43 2.48
N GLY A 53 9.59 -5.55 2.39
CA GLY A 53 8.72 -5.98 3.49
C GLY A 53 7.39 -5.25 3.56
N ILE A 54 7.01 -4.55 2.49
CA ILE A 54 5.74 -3.84 2.40
C ILE A 54 4.79 -4.75 1.64
N LYS A 55 3.73 -5.22 2.31
CA LYS A 55 2.85 -6.22 1.72
C LYS A 55 1.73 -5.55 0.92
N ASN A 56 1.61 -5.93 -0.35
CA ASN A 56 0.51 -5.47 -1.20
C ASN A 56 -0.76 -6.20 -0.79
N VAL A 57 -1.84 -5.44 -0.51
CA VAL A 57 -3.13 -6.04 -0.17
C VAL A 57 -4.06 -5.99 -1.37
N ALA A 58 -4.37 -4.79 -1.86
CA ALA A 58 -5.28 -4.67 -3.01
C ALA A 58 -5.20 -3.27 -3.61
N TYR A 59 -5.57 -3.16 -4.88
CA TYR A 59 -5.47 -1.93 -5.66
C TYR A 59 -6.78 -1.70 -6.40
N TRP A 60 -7.24 -0.44 -6.45
CA TRP A 60 -8.48 -0.07 -7.13
C TRP A 60 -8.31 1.21 -7.93
N THR A 61 -9.10 1.32 -8.99
CA THR A 61 -9.31 2.61 -9.66
C THR A 61 -10.80 2.91 -9.59
N PRO A 62 -11.18 4.13 -9.20
CA PRO A 62 -12.61 4.49 -9.11
C PRO A 62 -13.31 4.38 -10.46
N VAL A 63 -14.59 4.01 -10.42
CA VAL A 63 -15.40 3.91 -11.62
C VAL A 63 -16.34 5.09 -11.79
N ASP A 64 -16.45 5.95 -10.78
CA ASP A 64 -17.36 7.11 -10.79
C ASP A 64 -16.61 8.42 -10.84
N GLU A 65 -17.21 9.39 -11.54
CA GLU A 65 -16.72 10.76 -11.52
C GLU A 65 -16.93 11.35 -10.12
N PRO A 66 -16.10 12.28 -9.68
CA PRO A 66 -15.01 12.94 -10.45
C PRO A 66 -13.67 12.21 -10.38
N LEU A 67 -13.58 11.08 -9.69
CA LEU A 67 -12.28 10.39 -9.47
C LEU A 67 -11.89 9.46 -10.60
N LYS A 68 -12.85 9.08 -11.44
CA LYS A 68 -12.61 8.13 -12.53
C LYS A 68 -11.52 8.62 -13.47
N GLY A 69 -10.58 7.72 -13.78
CA GLY A 69 -9.50 8.03 -14.73
C GLY A 69 -8.39 8.89 -14.19
N LYS A 70 -8.44 9.24 -12.90
CA LYS A 70 -7.50 10.20 -12.30
C LYS A 70 -6.95 9.73 -10.97
N THR A 71 -7.34 8.55 -10.49
CA THR A 71 -7.07 8.19 -9.10
C THR A 71 -6.69 6.72 -9.00
N LEU A 72 -5.69 6.43 -8.18
CA LEU A 72 -5.32 5.07 -7.79
C LEU A 72 -5.47 4.97 -6.28
N ILE A 73 -6.21 3.97 -5.81
CA ILE A 73 -6.43 3.73 -4.38
C ILE A 73 -5.87 2.35 -4.07
N TYR A 74 -5.09 2.26 -2.99
CA TYR A 74 -4.58 0.94 -2.63
C TYR A 74 -4.33 0.84 -1.13
N ILE A 75 -4.21 -0.40 -0.68
CA ILE A 75 -3.97 -0.71 0.73
C ILE A 75 -2.74 -1.60 0.83
N LEU A 76 -1.87 -1.25 1.77
CA LEU A 76 -0.69 -2.03 2.12
C LEU A 76 -0.84 -2.52 3.55
N GLU A 77 -0.14 -3.60 3.88
CA GLU A 77 -0.07 -4.08 5.26
C GLU A 77 1.38 -4.04 5.73
N HIS A 78 1.57 -3.54 6.95
CA HIS A 78 2.88 -3.48 7.58
C HIS A 78 2.83 -4.23 8.91
N PRO A 79 3.94 -4.85 9.34
CA PRO A 79 3.95 -5.55 10.62
C PRO A 79 3.68 -4.63 11.82
N SER A 80 4.08 -3.35 11.70
CA SER A 80 3.87 -2.35 12.75
C SER A 80 4.11 -0.97 12.16
N ARG A 81 3.79 0.07 12.92
CA ARG A 81 4.11 1.44 12.49
C ARG A 81 5.61 1.66 12.39
N GLU A 82 6.39 1.07 13.31
CA GLU A 82 7.83 1.19 13.28
C GLU A 82 8.41 0.50 12.05
N ALA A 83 7.91 -0.71 11.75
CA ALA A 83 8.35 -1.43 10.56
C ALA A 83 7.99 -0.66 9.30
N ALA A 84 6.81 -0.04 9.28
CA ALA A 84 6.39 0.76 8.13
C ALA A 84 7.39 1.88 7.86
N ALA A 85 7.78 2.61 8.92
CA ALA A 85 8.72 3.72 8.75
C ALA A 85 10.06 3.24 8.22
N ALA A 86 10.58 2.15 8.78
CA ALA A 86 11.88 1.60 8.35
C ALA A 86 11.81 1.09 6.92
N ASN A 87 10.72 0.38 6.58
CA ASN A 87 10.60 -0.22 5.26
C ASN A 87 10.35 0.83 4.17
N TRP A 88 9.59 1.88 4.49
CA TRP A 88 9.44 2.99 3.57
C TRP A 88 10.76 3.69 3.30
N LYS A 89 11.57 3.89 4.36
CA LYS A 89 12.87 4.51 4.17
C LYS A 89 13.75 3.66 3.26
N ALA A 90 13.79 2.35 3.50
CA ALA A 90 14.58 1.44 2.67
C ALA A 90 14.11 1.45 1.23
N PHE A 91 12.79 1.50 1.01
CA PHE A 91 12.23 1.58 -0.33
C PHE A 91 12.65 2.88 -1.03
N HIS A 92 12.54 4.01 -0.34
CA HIS A 92 12.88 5.29 -0.95
C HIS A 92 14.39 5.41 -1.22
N ASP A 93 15.21 4.74 -0.44
CA ASP A 93 16.66 4.77 -0.64
C ASP A 93 17.15 3.75 -1.68
N ASP A 94 16.26 2.87 -2.15
CA ASP A 94 16.61 1.82 -3.10
C ASP A 94 16.96 2.44 -4.45
N ALA A 95 18.17 2.13 -4.95
CA ALA A 95 18.65 2.70 -6.22
C ALA A 95 17.77 2.27 -7.39
N GLU A 96 17.22 1.04 -7.32
CA GLU A 96 16.34 0.57 -8.38
C GLU A 96 15.04 1.38 -8.41
N TRP A 97 14.46 1.67 -7.22
CA TRP A 97 13.26 2.49 -7.16
C TRP A 97 13.53 3.89 -7.71
N LYS A 98 14.66 4.48 -7.34
CA LYS A 98 15.01 5.82 -7.81
C LYS A 98 15.10 5.85 -9.34
N SER A 99 15.72 4.82 -9.92
CA SER A 99 15.84 4.71 -11.37
C SER A 99 14.47 4.56 -12.03
N VAL A 100 13.61 3.69 -11.48
CA VAL A 100 12.27 3.47 -12.00
C VAL A 100 11.46 4.76 -11.96
N LYS A 101 11.53 5.47 -10.83
CA LYS A 101 10.77 6.70 -10.66
C LYS A 101 11.24 7.76 -11.64
N ASP A 102 12.56 7.95 -11.74
CA ASP A 102 13.12 8.97 -12.64
C ASP A 102 12.73 8.69 -14.07
N LYS A 103 12.85 7.43 -14.50
CA LYS A 103 12.51 7.08 -15.87
C LYS A 103 11.03 7.28 -16.16
N SER A 104 10.16 6.90 -15.22
CA SER A 104 8.72 7.05 -15.42
C SER A 104 8.30 8.49 -15.42
N GLU A 105 9.11 9.41 -14.89
CA GLU A 105 8.78 10.81 -14.79
C GLU A 105 9.58 11.68 -15.77
N GLU A 106 10.21 11.07 -16.79
CA GLU A 106 10.94 11.80 -17.81
C GLU A 106 10.09 12.90 -18.46
N ASN A 107 8.80 12.63 -18.60
CA ASN A 107 7.87 13.56 -19.25
C ASN A 107 6.96 14.25 -18.24
N GLY A 108 7.44 14.40 -17.03
CA GLY A 108 6.72 15.07 -15.96
C GLY A 108 6.28 14.12 -14.87
N LYS A 109 5.90 14.68 -13.74
CA LYS A 109 5.47 13.87 -12.61
C LYS A 109 4.16 13.19 -12.91
N LEU A 110 3.92 12.05 -12.25
CA LEU A 110 2.70 11.27 -12.45
C LEU A 110 1.65 11.57 -11.39
N VAL A 111 2.09 11.88 -10.17
CA VAL A 111 1.18 12.07 -9.03
C VAL A 111 1.19 13.52 -8.61
N GLU A 112 0.00 14.11 -8.55
CA GLU A 112 -0.15 15.50 -8.15
C GLU A 112 -0.29 15.63 -6.65
N LYS A 113 -1.04 14.70 -6.03
CA LYS A 113 -1.32 14.73 -4.60
C LYS A 113 -1.46 13.31 -4.08
N MET A 114 -0.98 13.06 -2.86
CA MET A 114 -1.08 11.74 -2.26
C MET A 114 -1.56 11.87 -0.83
N ASP A 115 -2.53 11.04 -0.46
CA ASP A 115 -3.01 10.93 0.92
C ASP A 115 -2.66 9.56 1.47
N SER A 116 -2.30 9.50 2.74
CA SER A 116 -1.97 8.25 3.42
C SER A 116 -2.63 8.23 4.79
N THR A 117 -3.28 7.11 5.12
CA THR A 117 -3.94 6.93 6.41
C THR A 117 -3.59 5.55 6.94
N TYR A 118 -3.05 5.49 8.15
CA TYR A 118 -2.80 4.21 8.81
C TYR A 118 -4.06 3.78 9.55
N MET A 119 -4.34 2.47 9.52
CA MET A 119 -5.60 1.91 10.01
C MET A 119 -5.35 0.61 10.76
N SER A 120 -6.19 0.34 11.77
CA SER A 120 -6.24 -0.96 12.43
C SER A 120 -7.53 -1.66 12.00
N LEU A 121 -7.47 -2.98 11.84
CA LEU A 121 -8.70 -3.73 11.61
C LEU A 121 -9.59 -3.64 12.83
N THR A 122 -10.90 -3.53 12.58
CA THR A 122 -11.87 -3.65 13.66
C THR A 122 -11.99 -5.13 14.06
N ASP A 123 -12.54 -5.37 15.26
CA ASP A 123 -12.71 -6.74 15.74
C ASP A 123 -13.77 -7.51 14.95
N PHE A 124 -14.62 -6.81 14.21
CA PHE A 124 -15.68 -7.44 13.41
C PHE A 124 -15.34 -7.49 11.91
N SER A 125 -14.14 -7.09 11.51
CA SER A 125 -13.76 -7.08 10.10
C SER A 125 -13.30 -8.45 9.65
N ALA A 126 -13.69 -8.83 8.42
CA ALA A 126 -13.03 -9.96 7.78
C ALA A 126 -11.59 -9.57 7.49
N ALA A 127 -10.67 -10.54 7.61
CA ALA A 127 -9.27 -10.26 7.30
C ALA A 127 -9.08 -10.10 5.79
N PRO A 128 -8.34 -9.10 5.35
CA PRO A 128 -7.99 -8.97 3.93
C PRO A 128 -7.09 -10.12 3.50
N ARG A 129 -7.13 -10.48 2.24
CA ARG A 129 -6.33 -11.57 1.69
C ARG A 129 -5.14 -11.09 0.91
#